data_07b23bc0dcda2ede1c2e99a8c99a7699
#
_entry.id   07b23bc0dcda2ede1c2e99a8c99a7699
#
_cell.length_a   1.000
_cell.length_b   1.000
_cell.length_c   1.000
_cell.angle_alpha   90.00
_cell.angle_beta   90.00
_cell.angle_gamma   90.00
#
_symmetry.space_group_name_H-M   'P 1'
#
loop_
_entity.id
_entity.type
_entity.pdbx_description
1 polymer ?
#
loop_
_entity_poly.entity_id
_entity_poly.type
_entity_poly.pdbx_seq_one_letter_code
_entity_poly.pdbx_strand_id
1 'polypeptide(L)'
;MKTEEDYYGEFCRLVDTIEDGDTELTKSLVRSYCWLLASIDQLKGKIDDEGLMVEQMVGNNKFQRVEMVENPSLKTLYKMMSQQSAMYGKLHKVLVDSDDGEADEFEEFVG
;
A
#
# COMPACT_ATOMS: atom_id res chain seq x y z
N MET A 1 -5.43 -12.67 -1.81
CA MET A 1 -4.64 -11.49 -1.40
C MET A 1 -3.30 -11.52 -2.12
N LYS A 2 -2.93 -10.43 -2.77
CA LYS A 2 -1.64 -10.34 -3.46
C LYS A 2 -0.51 -10.11 -2.45
N THR A 3 0.61 -10.78 -2.67
CA THR A 3 1.81 -10.63 -1.86
C THR A 3 2.72 -9.54 -2.43
N GLU A 4 3.76 -9.18 -1.66
CA GLU A 4 4.80 -8.28 -2.15
C GLU A 4 5.40 -8.78 -3.47
N GLU A 5 5.67 -10.09 -3.54
CA GLU A 5 6.26 -10.70 -4.74
C GLU A 5 5.34 -10.62 -5.94
N ASP A 6 4.03 -10.80 -5.74
CA ASP A 6 3.05 -10.68 -6.82
C ASP A 6 3.06 -9.28 -7.41
N TYR A 7 3.00 -8.26 -6.55
CA TYR A 7 3.06 -6.88 -7.00
C TYR A 7 4.39 -6.54 -7.65
N TYR A 8 5.49 -7.00 -7.06
CA TYR A 8 6.82 -6.74 -7.57
C TYR A 8 7.00 -7.33 -8.97
N GLY A 9 6.54 -8.56 -9.17
CA GLY A 9 6.61 -9.20 -10.49
C GLY A 9 5.86 -8.43 -11.57
N GLU A 10 4.68 -7.92 -11.23
CA GLU A 10 3.88 -7.12 -12.16
C GLU A 10 4.54 -5.79 -12.49
N PHE A 11 5.06 -5.10 -11.48
CA PHE A 11 5.74 -3.82 -11.69
C PHE A 11 7.06 -3.96 -12.40
N CYS A 12 7.80 -5.05 -12.18
CA CYS A 12 9.06 -5.28 -12.89
C CYS A 12 8.84 -5.42 -14.39
N ARG A 13 7.76 -6.07 -14.81
CA ARG A 13 7.46 -6.17 -16.23
C ARG A 13 7.22 -4.80 -16.85
N LEU A 14 6.55 -3.92 -16.11
CA LEU A 14 6.30 -2.55 -16.56
C LEU A 14 7.60 -1.74 -16.62
N VAL A 15 8.41 -1.83 -15.57
CA VAL A 15 9.67 -1.10 -15.45
C VAL A 15 10.68 -1.54 -16.52
N ASP A 16 10.74 -2.83 -16.80
CA ASP A 16 11.69 -3.37 -17.78
C ASP A 16 11.39 -2.92 -19.22
N THR A 17 10.17 -2.45 -19.49
CA THR A 17 9.84 -1.90 -20.81
C THR A 17 10.33 -0.48 -21.00
N ILE A 18 10.81 0.18 -19.94
CA ILE A 18 11.26 1.57 -19.96
C ILE A 18 12.78 1.60 -19.98
N GLU A 19 13.37 2.33 -20.92
CA GLU A 19 14.81 2.35 -21.13
C GLU A 19 15.62 2.63 -19.88
N ASP A 20 15.19 3.61 -19.09
CA ASP A 20 15.88 4.01 -17.85
C ASP A 20 15.22 3.44 -16.59
N GLY A 21 14.22 2.57 -16.77
CA GLY A 21 13.43 2.08 -15.65
C GLY A 21 14.09 0.99 -14.82
N ASP A 22 15.23 0.47 -15.29
CA ASP A 22 15.92 -0.63 -14.62
C ASP A 22 17.02 -0.16 -13.67
N THR A 23 17.09 1.13 -13.37
CA THR A 23 18.08 1.63 -12.40
C THR A 23 17.83 1.03 -11.04
N GLU A 24 18.89 0.90 -10.24
CA GLU A 24 18.78 0.37 -8.88
C GLU A 24 17.82 1.19 -8.04
N LEU A 25 17.83 2.51 -8.18
CA LEU A 25 16.95 3.39 -7.44
C LEU A 25 15.47 3.13 -7.81
N THR A 26 15.18 3.01 -9.10
CA THR A 26 13.82 2.75 -9.58
C THR A 26 13.32 1.39 -9.08
N LYS A 27 14.16 0.37 -9.17
CA LYS A 27 13.80 -0.97 -8.68
C LYS A 27 13.55 -0.98 -7.18
N SER A 28 14.35 -0.24 -6.42
CA SER A 28 14.18 -0.11 -4.98
C SER A 28 12.85 0.57 -4.63
N LEU A 29 12.50 1.64 -5.36
CA LEU A 29 11.22 2.33 -5.19
C LEU A 29 10.05 1.40 -5.49
N VAL A 30 10.13 0.67 -6.61
CA VAL A 30 9.09 -0.28 -7.00
C VAL A 30 8.91 -1.35 -5.93
N ARG A 31 10.01 -1.87 -5.40
CA ARG A 31 9.95 -2.90 -4.36
C ARG A 31 9.28 -2.39 -3.09
N SER A 32 9.65 -1.18 -2.67
CA SER A 32 9.05 -0.56 -1.49
C SER A 32 7.55 -0.33 -1.68
N TYR A 33 7.17 0.11 -2.86
CA TYR A 33 5.76 0.31 -3.20
C TYR A 33 4.98 -1.01 -3.18
N CYS A 34 5.56 -2.07 -3.72
CA CYS A 34 4.96 -3.40 -3.72
C CYS A 34 4.76 -3.93 -2.31
N TRP A 35 5.75 -3.73 -1.44
CA TRP A 35 5.63 -4.10 -0.03
C TRP A 35 4.46 -3.38 0.62
N LEU A 36 4.34 -2.09 0.35
CA LEU A 36 3.26 -1.26 0.90
C LEU A 36 1.89 -1.74 0.43
N LEU A 37 1.74 -2.05 -0.87
CA LEU A 37 0.48 -2.56 -1.42
C LEU A 37 0.10 -3.90 -0.78
N ALA A 38 1.05 -4.80 -0.62
CA ALA A 38 0.80 -6.09 0.02
C ALA A 38 0.40 -5.91 1.48
N SER A 39 1.07 -4.99 2.19
CA SER A 39 0.76 -4.69 3.59
C SER A 39 -0.66 -4.12 3.73
N ILE A 40 -1.07 -3.25 2.82
CA ILE A 40 -2.42 -2.70 2.81
C ILE A 40 -3.45 -3.81 2.60
N ASP A 41 -3.19 -4.74 1.67
CA ASP A 41 -4.09 -5.86 1.44
C ASP A 41 -4.24 -6.75 2.68
N GLN A 42 -3.14 -7.03 3.37
CA GLN A 42 -3.16 -7.81 4.61
C GLN A 42 -3.95 -7.09 5.69
N LEU A 43 -3.76 -5.79 5.82
CA LEU A 43 -4.46 -5.00 6.83
C LEU A 43 -5.95 -4.92 6.53
N LYS A 44 -6.33 -4.78 5.26
CA LYS A 44 -7.74 -4.83 4.85
C LYS A 44 -8.37 -6.17 5.21
N GLY A 45 -7.65 -7.27 4.98
CA GLY A 45 -8.12 -8.60 5.36
C GLY A 45 -8.33 -8.74 6.85
N LYS A 46 -7.40 -8.20 7.65
CA LYS A 46 -7.52 -8.21 9.10
C LYS A 46 -8.76 -7.43 9.57
N ILE A 47 -8.98 -6.26 8.99
CA ILE A 47 -10.15 -5.44 9.33
C ILE A 47 -11.45 -6.14 8.93
N ASP A 48 -11.46 -6.80 7.76
CA ASP A 48 -12.63 -7.57 7.33
C ASP A 48 -12.97 -8.70 8.31
N ASP A 49 -11.95 -9.34 8.87
CA ASP A 49 -12.14 -10.42 9.85
C ASP A 49 -12.57 -9.90 11.22
N GLU A 50 -12.01 -8.79 11.65
CA GLU A 50 -12.27 -8.21 13.00
C GLU A 50 -13.50 -7.30 13.02
N GLY A 51 -13.81 -6.66 11.90
CA GLY A 51 -14.86 -5.67 11.79
C GLY A 51 -14.35 -4.24 11.98
N LEU A 52 -15.19 -3.28 11.61
CA LEU A 52 -14.86 -1.84 11.72
C LEU A 52 -14.88 -1.37 13.18
N MET A 53 -15.68 -2.02 14.01
CA MET A 53 -15.76 -1.74 15.44
C MET A 53 -15.30 -2.97 16.20
N VAL A 54 -14.51 -2.76 17.22
CA VAL A 54 -13.98 -3.85 18.05
C VAL A 54 -14.23 -3.54 19.51
N GLU A 55 -14.27 -4.58 20.34
CA GLU A 55 -14.39 -4.42 21.78
C GLU A 55 -13.04 -4.01 22.37
N GLN A 56 -13.09 -3.05 23.28
CA GLN A 56 -11.89 -2.60 23.98
C GLN A 56 -12.21 -2.37 25.45
N MET A 57 -11.30 -2.82 26.31
CA MET A 57 -11.40 -2.54 27.73
C MET A 57 -10.99 -1.08 27.97
N VAL A 58 -11.90 -0.32 28.57
CA VAL A 58 -11.66 1.09 28.88
C VAL A 58 -11.88 1.34 30.35
N GLY A 59 -11.31 2.43 30.87
CA GLY A 59 -11.44 2.82 32.25
C GLY A 59 -10.14 2.64 33.02
N ASN A 60 -10.23 2.60 34.35
CA ASN A 60 -9.06 2.44 35.20
C ASN A 60 -9.15 1.13 36.00
N ASN A 61 -8.21 0.92 36.93
CA ASN A 61 -8.15 -0.31 37.72
C ASN A 61 -9.41 -0.57 38.54
N LYS A 62 -10.17 0.47 38.87
CA LYS A 62 -11.39 0.35 39.69
C LYS A 62 -12.65 0.22 38.86
N PHE A 63 -12.68 0.86 37.69
CA PHE A 63 -13.88 0.95 36.86
C PHE A 63 -13.51 0.61 35.43
N GLN A 64 -13.38 -0.69 35.17
CA GLN A 64 -13.13 -1.20 33.82
C GLN A 64 -14.45 -1.61 33.21
N ARG A 65 -14.60 -1.29 31.91
CA ARG A 65 -15.75 -1.71 31.13
C ARG A 65 -15.30 -1.99 29.70
N VAL A 66 -16.10 -2.77 29.01
CA VAL A 66 -15.87 -3.07 27.59
C VAL A 66 -16.70 -2.10 26.78
N GLU A 67 -16.08 -1.44 25.82
CA GLU A 67 -16.78 -0.55 24.90
C GLU A 67 -16.48 -0.96 23.46
N MET A 68 -17.44 -0.72 22.57
CA MET A 68 -17.21 -0.84 21.13
C MET A 68 -16.52 0.42 20.66
N VAL A 69 -15.34 0.27 20.08
CA VAL A 69 -14.56 1.39 19.56
C VAL A 69 -14.20 1.10 18.10
N GLU A 70 -13.83 2.17 17.39
CA GLU A 70 -13.32 2.01 16.05
C GLU A 70 -12.07 1.12 16.07
N ASN A 71 -11.99 0.17 15.11
CA ASN A 71 -10.85 -0.72 15.03
C ASN A 71 -9.57 0.11 14.85
N PRO A 72 -8.59 0.00 15.77
CA PRO A 72 -7.34 0.78 15.65
C PRO A 72 -6.59 0.54 14.34
N SER A 73 -6.80 -0.62 13.70
CA SER A 73 -6.20 -0.93 12.41
C SER A 73 -6.65 0.01 11.30
N LEU A 74 -7.83 0.67 11.45
CA LEU A 74 -8.31 1.65 10.47
C LEU A 74 -7.39 2.87 10.38
N LYS A 75 -6.90 3.37 11.50
CA LYS A 75 -5.95 4.50 11.50
C LYS A 75 -4.68 4.12 10.75
N THR A 76 -4.17 2.93 11.04
CA THR A 76 -2.98 2.41 10.36
C THR A 76 -3.22 2.26 8.87
N LEU A 77 -4.38 1.72 8.48
CA LEU A 77 -4.75 1.58 7.08
C LEU A 77 -4.77 2.92 6.36
N TYR A 78 -5.43 3.92 6.94
CA TYR A 78 -5.51 5.26 6.32
C TYR A 78 -4.13 5.89 6.16
N LYS A 79 -3.26 5.72 7.17
CA LYS A 79 -1.89 6.20 7.10
C LYS A 79 -1.11 5.53 5.97
N MET A 80 -1.25 4.22 5.83
CA MET A 80 -0.59 3.46 4.77
C MET A 80 -1.12 3.83 3.39
N MET A 81 -2.44 4.05 3.27
CA MET A 81 -3.03 4.50 2.01
C MET A 81 -2.54 5.89 1.61
N SER A 82 -2.34 6.77 2.59
CA SER A 82 -1.74 8.09 2.34
C SER A 82 -0.31 7.96 1.84
N GLN A 83 0.48 7.07 2.45
CA GLN A 83 1.84 6.77 2.01
C GLN A 83 1.85 6.16 0.61
N GLN A 84 0.90 5.30 0.31
CA GLN A 84 0.74 4.71 -1.02
C GLN A 84 0.54 5.79 -2.08
N SER A 85 -0.34 6.74 -1.83
CA SER A 85 -0.60 7.83 -2.76
C SER A 85 0.65 8.67 -3.00
N ALA A 86 1.42 8.95 -1.95
CA ALA A 86 2.67 9.71 -2.07
C ALA A 86 3.71 8.94 -2.90
N MET A 87 3.85 7.63 -2.65
CA MET A 87 4.79 6.80 -3.40
C MET A 87 4.36 6.63 -4.84
N TYR A 88 3.06 6.48 -5.08
CA TYR A 88 2.51 6.43 -6.44
C TYR A 88 2.91 7.67 -7.23
N GLY A 89 2.77 8.85 -6.62
CA GLY A 89 3.16 10.09 -7.27
C GLY A 89 4.62 10.14 -7.65
N LYS A 90 5.50 9.65 -6.78
CA LYS A 90 6.94 9.57 -7.05
C LYS A 90 7.25 8.62 -8.19
N LEU A 91 6.66 7.44 -8.17
CA LEU A 91 6.88 6.44 -9.23
C LEU A 91 6.33 6.93 -10.56
N HIS A 92 5.14 7.50 -10.55
CA HIS A 92 4.52 8.05 -11.76
C HIS A 92 5.41 9.10 -12.40
N LYS A 93 5.98 9.99 -11.60
CA LYS A 93 6.88 11.03 -12.09
C LYS A 93 8.12 10.42 -12.73
N VAL A 94 8.72 9.43 -12.09
CA VAL A 94 9.92 8.76 -12.62
C VAL A 94 9.60 8.08 -13.96
N LEU A 95 8.48 7.37 -14.03
CA LEU A 95 8.08 6.64 -15.23
C LEU A 95 7.68 7.59 -16.36
N VAL A 96 6.99 8.68 -16.06
CA VAL A 96 6.64 9.68 -17.07
C VAL A 96 7.89 10.36 -17.63
N ASP A 97 8.84 10.71 -16.76
CA ASP A 97 10.10 11.32 -17.18
C ASP A 97 10.93 10.37 -18.05
N SER A 98 10.79 9.05 -17.85
CA SER A 98 11.49 8.03 -18.61
C SER A 98 10.79 7.74 -19.94
N ASP A 99 9.46 7.53 -19.91
CA ASP A 99 8.68 7.17 -21.10
C ASP A 99 7.20 7.46 -20.87
N ASP A 100 6.66 8.45 -21.60
CA ASP A 100 5.27 8.88 -21.47
C ASP A 100 4.26 7.78 -21.80
N GLY A 101 4.55 6.94 -22.76
CA GLY A 101 3.65 5.86 -23.16
C GLY A 101 3.46 4.82 -22.06
N GLU A 102 4.52 4.52 -21.34
CA GLU A 102 4.48 3.54 -20.26
C GLU A 102 3.75 4.08 -19.02
N ALA A 103 3.69 5.40 -18.87
CA ALA A 103 2.96 6.02 -17.76
C ALA A 103 1.48 5.67 -17.81
N ASP A 104 0.88 5.61 -18.98
CA ASP A 104 -0.53 5.25 -19.12
C ASP A 104 -0.79 3.81 -18.67
N GLU A 105 0.10 2.87 -19.04
CA GLU A 105 -0.01 1.49 -18.57
C GLU A 105 0.12 1.40 -17.07
N PHE A 106 1.03 2.18 -16.49
CA PHE A 106 1.22 2.20 -15.05
C PHE A 106 -0.04 2.69 -14.33
N GLU A 107 -0.69 3.72 -14.84
CA GLU A 107 -1.93 4.25 -14.27
C GLU A 107 -3.06 3.23 -14.33
N GLU A 108 -3.20 2.52 -15.45
CA GLU A 108 -4.19 1.45 -15.59
C GLU A 108 -3.92 0.32 -14.59
N PHE A 109 -2.67 -0.03 -14.40
CA PHE A 109 -2.27 -1.11 -13.51
C PHE A 109 -2.59 -0.77 -12.05
N VAL A 110 -2.30 0.44 -11.63
CA VAL A 110 -2.47 0.86 -10.24
C VAL A 110 -3.89 1.32 -9.93
N GLY A 111 -4.52 1.94 -10.92
CA GLY A 111 -5.89 2.45 -10.80
C GLY A 111 -6.90 1.37 -10.73
#